data_40a3b9d923232b5d65e5a19e316e038e
#
_entry.id   40a3b9d923232b5d65e5a19e316e038e
#
_cell.length_a   1.000
_cell.length_b   1.000
_cell.length_c   1.000
_cell.angle_alpha   90.00
_cell.angle_beta   90.00
_cell.angle_gamma   90.00
#
_symmetry.space_group_name_H-M   'P 1'
#
loop_
_entity.id
_entity.type
_entity.pdbx_description
1 polymer ?
#
loop_
_entity_poly.entity_id
_entity_poly.type
_entity_poly.pdbx_seq_one_letter_code
_entity_poly.pdbx_strand_id
1 'polypeptide(L)'
;YLKLHSPEAPTRYETVSARVGDLSATVTATGTLAALDTVVVGTEVSGVVDVVSVDYNDHVRRGQTLAVVNTDQLQAQIRQSEAALRAAGATTQQAAATLAEMRPQEVRAESLFKSGYVTQQDLEGAQASLQRAVAADANARALVAASSAALQAQRTTLGKATIRSPITGVVLQREIEPGRTVAASFQTPVLFVLAADLTRMTLALDIDEADVGQVRAGQQANFTVDAYPDRDFAATVRSFQA
;
A
#
# COMPACT_ATOMS: atom_id res chain seq x y z
N TYR A 1 7.68 -60.36 -85.11
CA TYR A 1 7.06 -59.85 -83.83
C TYR A 1 6.92 -58.35 -83.95
N LEU A 2 5.70 -57.93 -84.22
CA LEU A 2 5.28 -56.51 -84.30
C LEU A 2 4.99 -55.97 -82.90
N LYS A 3 5.82 -55.02 -82.44
CA LYS A 3 5.54 -54.31 -81.17
C LYS A 3 4.54 -53.20 -81.45
N LEU A 4 3.32 -53.37 -81.04
CA LEU A 4 2.34 -52.28 -81.03
C LEU A 4 2.75 -51.25 -80.01
N HIS A 5 3.00 -50.05 -80.47
CA HIS A 5 3.11 -48.87 -79.62
C HIS A 5 1.73 -48.38 -79.33
N SER A 6 1.32 -48.46 -78.07
CA SER A 6 0.12 -47.77 -77.60
C SER A 6 0.41 -46.25 -77.50
N PRO A 7 -0.39 -45.38 -78.09
CA PRO A 7 -0.18 -43.94 -77.95
C PRO A 7 -0.53 -43.54 -76.50
N GLU A 8 0.46 -42.90 -75.87
CA GLU A 8 0.19 -42.23 -74.57
C GLU A 8 -0.94 -41.22 -74.73
N ALA A 9 -1.90 -41.30 -73.83
CA ALA A 9 -3.00 -40.35 -73.79
C ALA A 9 -2.47 -38.92 -73.52
N PRO A 10 -2.94 -37.91 -74.28
CA PRO A 10 -2.45 -36.55 -74.07
C PRO A 10 -2.83 -36.05 -72.65
N THR A 11 -1.82 -35.61 -71.93
CA THR A 11 -2.01 -34.99 -70.58
C THR A 11 -2.86 -33.74 -70.72
N ARG A 12 -4.05 -33.76 -70.15
CA ARG A 12 -4.98 -32.63 -70.19
C ARG A 12 -4.68 -31.74 -69.01
N TYR A 13 -4.07 -30.56 -69.25
CA TYR A 13 -3.86 -29.55 -68.24
C TYR A 13 -5.10 -28.72 -68.02
N GLU A 14 -5.56 -28.65 -66.80
CA GLU A 14 -6.62 -27.74 -66.39
C GLU A 14 -5.95 -26.43 -65.95
N THR A 15 -6.21 -25.34 -66.63
CA THR A 15 -5.63 -24.02 -66.36
C THR A 15 -6.68 -23.16 -65.66
N VAL A 16 -6.31 -22.56 -64.53
CA VAL A 16 -7.12 -21.59 -63.81
C VAL A 16 -6.42 -20.21 -63.94
N SER A 17 -7.21 -19.21 -64.26
CA SER A 17 -6.71 -17.83 -64.39
C SER A 17 -6.23 -17.32 -63.00
N ALA A 18 -5.01 -16.81 -62.95
CA ALA A 18 -4.50 -16.13 -61.76
C ALA A 18 -5.30 -14.83 -61.51
N ARG A 19 -5.78 -14.66 -60.33
CA ARG A 19 -6.47 -13.44 -59.87
C ARG A 19 -5.66 -12.83 -58.77
N VAL A 20 -5.48 -11.50 -58.79
CA VAL A 20 -4.94 -10.75 -57.69
C VAL A 20 -6.09 -10.45 -56.71
N GLY A 21 -5.90 -10.81 -55.47
CA GLY A 21 -6.87 -10.56 -54.40
C GLY A 21 -6.17 -10.35 -53.08
N ASP A 22 -6.85 -9.76 -52.14
CA ASP A 22 -6.33 -9.53 -50.80
C ASP A 22 -6.31 -10.87 -50.03
N LEU A 23 -5.21 -11.14 -49.37
CA LEU A 23 -5.02 -12.27 -48.48
C LEU A 23 -5.03 -11.78 -47.05
N SER A 24 -6.01 -12.14 -46.28
CA SER A 24 -6.04 -11.88 -44.83
C SER A 24 -5.47 -13.08 -44.08
N ALA A 25 -4.38 -12.84 -43.34
CA ALA A 25 -3.87 -13.82 -42.36
C ALA A 25 -4.54 -13.53 -41.00
N THR A 26 -5.16 -14.55 -40.41
CA THR A 26 -5.78 -14.43 -39.09
C THR A 26 -4.95 -15.20 -38.09
N VAL A 27 -4.55 -14.53 -37.03
CA VAL A 27 -3.90 -15.14 -35.85
C VAL A 27 -4.97 -15.41 -34.79
N THR A 28 -5.03 -16.64 -34.30
CA THR A 28 -5.91 -17.05 -33.21
C THR A 28 -5.10 -17.32 -31.97
N ALA A 29 -5.56 -16.83 -30.84
CA ALA A 29 -4.91 -17.02 -29.55
C ALA A 29 -5.95 -17.16 -28.44
N THR A 30 -5.60 -17.81 -27.36
CA THR A 30 -6.36 -17.89 -26.14
C THR A 30 -5.73 -17.03 -25.07
N GLY A 31 -6.52 -16.59 -24.09
CA GLY A 31 -5.99 -15.75 -23.03
C GLY A 31 -6.94 -15.52 -21.87
N THR A 32 -6.51 -14.67 -20.96
CA THR A 32 -7.27 -14.34 -19.76
C THR A 32 -7.67 -12.87 -19.73
N LEU A 33 -8.92 -12.63 -19.34
CA LEU A 33 -9.47 -11.29 -19.20
C LEU A 33 -9.30 -10.82 -17.76
N ALA A 34 -8.67 -9.66 -17.58
CA ALA A 34 -8.45 -9.04 -16.27
C ALA A 34 -8.85 -7.56 -16.28
N ALA A 35 -9.21 -7.01 -15.13
CA ALA A 35 -9.43 -5.57 -15.01
C ALA A 35 -8.12 -4.80 -15.27
N LEU A 36 -8.21 -3.67 -15.98
CA LEU A 36 -7.05 -2.89 -16.38
C LEU A 36 -6.31 -2.29 -15.18
N ASP A 37 -7.08 -1.72 -14.25
CA ASP A 37 -6.55 -1.02 -13.07
C ASP A 37 -6.96 -1.77 -11.81
N THR A 38 -6.04 -2.60 -11.28
CA THR A 38 -6.24 -3.33 -10.02
C THR A 38 -5.34 -2.78 -8.94
N VAL A 39 -5.84 -2.72 -7.72
CA VAL A 39 -5.08 -2.34 -6.52
C VAL A 39 -5.17 -3.45 -5.51
N VAL A 40 -4.00 -3.91 -5.07
CA VAL A 40 -3.87 -4.91 -4.02
C VAL A 40 -3.86 -4.21 -2.67
N VAL A 41 -4.72 -4.63 -1.76
CA VAL A 41 -4.81 -4.12 -0.40
C VAL A 41 -4.35 -5.20 0.57
N GLY A 42 -3.34 -4.89 1.35
CA GLY A 42 -2.78 -5.74 2.39
C GLY A 42 -2.85 -5.11 3.77
N THR A 43 -2.18 -5.70 4.76
CA THR A 43 -2.04 -5.16 6.11
C THR A 43 -0.56 -4.98 6.48
N GLU A 44 -0.27 -3.92 7.22
CA GLU A 44 1.03 -3.68 7.83
C GLU A 44 1.06 -4.12 9.31
N VAL A 45 -0.08 -4.54 9.86
CA VAL A 45 -0.21 -4.96 11.27
C VAL A 45 -0.55 -6.45 11.31
N SER A 46 0.17 -7.19 12.14
CA SER A 46 -0.12 -8.60 12.42
C SER A 46 -1.18 -8.72 13.52
N GLY A 47 -2.06 -9.68 13.38
CA GLY A 47 -3.10 -9.94 14.37
C GLY A 47 -4.20 -10.84 13.84
N VAL A 48 -5.22 -11.08 14.65
CA VAL A 48 -6.42 -11.80 14.25
C VAL A 48 -7.41 -10.82 13.63
N VAL A 49 -8.03 -11.20 12.54
CA VAL A 49 -9.07 -10.39 11.90
C VAL A 49 -10.38 -10.50 12.69
N ASP A 50 -10.85 -9.37 13.17
CA ASP A 50 -12.11 -9.30 13.93
C ASP A 50 -13.33 -9.28 13.02
N VAL A 51 -13.33 -8.36 12.05
CA VAL A 51 -14.48 -8.10 11.19
C VAL A 51 -14.00 -7.90 9.76
N VAL A 52 -14.72 -8.49 8.83
CA VAL A 52 -14.64 -8.21 7.38
C VAL A 52 -15.97 -7.58 6.98
N SER A 53 -15.94 -6.37 6.45
CA SER A 53 -17.13 -5.55 6.18
C SER A 53 -17.59 -5.58 4.74
N VAL A 54 -16.86 -6.27 3.86
CA VAL A 54 -17.14 -6.32 2.42
C VAL A 54 -16.92 -7.73 1.88
N ASP A 55 -17.62 -8.06 0.80
CA ASP A 55 -17.52 -9.35 0.12
C ASP A 55 -17.22 -9.18 -1.38
N TYR A 56 -17.12 -10.30 -2.10
CA TYR A 56 -16.96 -10.32 -3.54
C TYR A 56 -18.01 -9.47 -4.24
N ASN A 57 -17.58 -8.75 -5.27
CA ASN A 57 -18.42 -7.91 -6.10
C ASN A 57 -19.09 -6.71 -5.38
N ASP A 58 -18.70 -6.44 -4.13
CA ASP A 58 -19.15 -5.26 -3.41
C ASP A 58 -18.53 -3.99 -3.97
N HIS A 59 -19.35 -2.94 -4.07
CA HIS A 59 -18.89 -1.61 -4.42
C HIS A 59 -18.34 -0.91 -3.18
N VAL A 60 -17.11 -0.45 -3.27
CA VAL A 60 -16.41 0.24 -2.18
C VAL A 60 -16.03 1.67 -2.57
N ARG A 61 -16.05 2.57 -1.60
CA ARG A 61 -15.60 3.96 -1.76
C ARG A 61 -14.22 4.12 -1.16
N ARG A 62 -13.44 5.04 -1.71
CA ARG A 62 -12.16 5.43 -1.14
C ARG A 62 -12.30 5.80 0.34
N GLY A 63 -11.47 5.21 1.21
CA GLY A 63 -11.51 5.40 2.67
C GLY A 63 -12.51 4.50 3.40
N GLN A 64 -13.38 3.76 2.71
CA GLN A 64 -14.30 2.79 3.32
C GLN A 64 -13.52 1.69 4.03
N THR A 65 -13.96 1.31 5.22
CA THR A 65 -13.38 0.18 5.96
C THR A 65 -13.73 -1.12 5.28
N LEU A 66 -12.70 -1.94 4.99
CA LEU A 66 -12.83 -3.27 4.39
C LEU A 66 -12.78 -4.36 5.46
N ALA A 67 -11.82 -4.24 6.39
CA ALA A 67 -11.65 -5.17 7.50
C ALA A 67 -11.00 -4.47 8.69
N VAL A 68 -11.12 -5.08 9.86
CA VAL A 68 -10.50 -4.62 11.11
C VAL A 68 -9.74 -5.78 11.74
N VAL A 69 -8.47 -5.55 12.05
CA VAL A 69 -7.62 -6.46 12.83
C VAL A 69 -7.85 -6.17 14.31
N ASN A 70 -7.83 -7.20 15.15
CA ASN A 70 -7.98 -7.06 16.61
C ASN A 70 -6.95 -6.07 17.17
N THR A 71 -7.43 -5.13 17.97
CA THR A 71 -6.66 -4.00 18.46
C THR A 71 -6.40 -4.01 19.97
N ASP A 72 -6.82 -5.04 20.69
CA ASP A 72 -6.75 -5.07 22.16
C ASP A 72 -5.34 -4.86 22.69
N GLN A 73 -4.36 -5.53 22.11
CA GLN A 73 -2.94 -5.37 22.47
C GLN A 73 -2.43 -3.96 22.17
N LEU A 74 -2.77 -3.42 20.98
CA LEU A 74 -2.36 -2.06 20.60
C LEU A 74 -2.99 -1.01 21.51
N GLN A 75 -4.26 -1.17 21.89
CA GLN A 75 -4.93 -0.31 22.85
C GLN A 75 -4.29 -0.36 24.24
N ALA A 76 -3.86 -1.56 24.68
CA ALA A 76 -3.13 -1.70 25.95
C ALA A 76 -1.78 -0.96 25.91
N GLN A 77 -1.03 -1.07 24.81
CA GLN A 77 0.21 -0.32 24.61
C GLN A 77 0.00 1.20 24.58
N ILE A 78 -1.08 1.66 23.96
CA ILE A 78 -1.45 3.08 23.96
C ILE A 78 -1.72 3.56 25.37
N ARG A 79 -2.54 2.84 26.17
CA ARG A 79 -2.80 3.19 27.56
C ARG A 79 -1.51 3.26 28.40
N GLN A 80 -0.56 2.35 28.16
CA GLN A 80 0.77 2.38 28.80
C GLN A 80 1.55 3.65 28.41
N SER A 81 1.61 3.99 27.12
CA SER A 81 2.30 5.17 26.61
C SER A 81 1.65 6.48 27.10
N GLU A 82 0.32 6.51 27.24
CA GLU A 82 -0.41 7.63 27.83
C GLU A 82 -0.08 7.82 29.32
N ALA A 83 0.07 6.72 30.06
CA ALA A 83 0.51 6.79 31.46
C ALA A 83 1.96 7.31 31.57
N ALA A 84 2.86 6.87 30.69
CA ALA A 84 4.24 7.37 30.63
C ALA A 84 4.29 8.87 30.31
N LEU A 85 3.48 9.34 29.37
CA LEU A 85 3.37 10.77 29.05
C LEU A 85 2.86 11.59 30.24
N ARG A 86 1.85 11.10 30.97
CA ARG A 86 1.36 11.77 32.20
C ARG A 86 2.45 11.85 33.27
N ALA A 87 3.22 10.78 33.47
CA ALA A 87 4.32 10.77 34.43
C ALA A 87 5.41 11.78 34.05
N ALA A 88 5.81 11.83 32.77
CA ALA A 88 6.74 12.84 32.26
C ALA A 88 6.23 14.27 32.45
N GLY A 89 4.92 14.49 32.26
CA GLY A 89 4.27 15.78 32.54
C GLY A 89 4.37 16.18 34.00
N ALA A 90 4.14 15.26 34.94
CA ALA A 90 4.29 15.52 36.38
C ALA A 90 5.76 15.87 36.75
N THR A 91 6.74 15.16 36.17
CA THR A 91 8.16 15.47 36.35
C THR A 91 8.49 16.88 35.84
N THR A 92 7.90 17.27 34.70
CA THR A 92 8.09 18.64 34.16
C THR A 92 7.52 19.72 35.10
N GLN A 93 6.32 19.46 35.68
CA GLN A 93 5.74 20.39 36.66
C GLN A 93 6.64 20.55 37.90
N GLN A 94 7.20 19.44 38.41
CA GLN A 94 8.15 19.46 39.52
C GLN A 94 9.41 20.25 39.17
N ALA A 95 10.03 20.00 38.02
CA ALA A 95 11.22 20.71 37.57
C ALA A 95 10.94 22.20 37.35
N ALA A 96 9.80 22.55 36.79
CA ALA A 96 9.39 23.96 36.62
C ALA A 96 9.15 24.67 37.96
N ALA A 97 8.58 23.99 38.97
CA ALA A 97 8.45 24.54 40.32
C ALA A 97 9.81 24.81 40.98
N THR A 98 10.75 23.87 40.89
CA THR A 98 12.12 24.03 41.36
C THR A 98 12.83 25.21 40.67
N LEU A 99 12.67 25.31 39.34
CA LEU A 99 13.22 26.45 38.58
C LEU A 99 12.62 27.79 39.03
N ALA A 100 11.29 27.81 39.26
CA ALA A 100 10.60 29.02 39.76
C ALA A 100 11.06 29.41 41.15
N GLU A 101 11.51 28.49 42.00
CA GLU A 101 12.09 28.75 43.31
C GLU A 101 13.53 29.25 43.20
N MET A 102 14.38 28.63 42.41
CA MET A 102 15.81 28.94 42.29
C MET A 102 16.06 30.31 41.65
N ARG A 103 15.24 30.73 40.68
CA ARG A 103 15.42 31.99 39.97
C ARG A 103 15.37 33.22 40.90
N PRO A 104 14.37 33.43 41.79
CA PRO A 104 14.38 34.55 42.75
C PRO A 104 15.46 34.41 43.84
N GLN A 105 15.95 33.19 44.14
CA GLN A 105 17.04 32.99 45.09
C GLN A 105 18.34 33.55 44.51
N GLU A 106 18.65 33.26 43.25
CA GLU A 106 19.82 33.79 42.55
C GLU A 106 19.78 35.35 42.48
N VAL A 107 18.63 35.90 42.06
CA VAL A 107 18.41 37.38 42.01
C VAL A 107 18.67 38.04 43.39
N ARG A 108 18.19 37.43 44.47
CA ARG A 108 18.43 37.91 45.84
C ARG A 108 19.93 37.83 46.20
N ALA A 109 20.59 36.69 45.92
CA ALA A 109 22.01 36.51 46.19
C ALA A 109 22.84 37.54 45.42
N GLU A 110 22.53 37.82 44.16
CA GLU A 110 23.20 38.85 43.37
C GLU A 110 23.04 40.27 43.98
N SER A 111 21.82 40.62 44.42
CA SER A 111 21.58 41.94 45.10
C SER A 111 22.31 42.09 46.41
N LEU A 112 22.33 41.02 47.23
CA LEU A 112 23.03 41.01 48.51
C LEU A 112 24.58 41.08 48.34
N PHE A 113 25.11 40.40 47.31
CA PHE A 113 26.51 40.46 46.93
C PHE A 113 26.93 41.89 46.54
N LYS A 114 26.15 42.57 45.71
CA LYS A 114 26.39 43.98 45.33
C LYS A 114 26.37 44.92 46.53
N SER A 115 25.63 44.59 47.59
CA SER A 115 25.50 45.31 48.82
C SER A 115 26.56 44.89 49.86
N GLY A 116 27.45 43.91 49.59
CA GLY A 116 28.50 43.41 50.45
C GLY A 116 28.05 42.51 51.61
N TYR A 117 26.79 41.97 51.57
CA TYR A 117 26.22 41.15 52.64
C TYR A 117 26.44 39.62 52.48
N VAL A 118 26.87 39.15 51.30
CA VAL A 118 27.19 37.75 51.07
C VAL A 118 28.53 37.61 50.35
N THR A 119 29.13 36.41 50.43
CA THR A 119 30.40 36.09 49.78
C THR A 119 30.21 35.77 48.28
N GLN A 120 31.34 35.87 47.54
CA GLN A 120 31.35 35.41 46.12
C GLN A 120 30.95 33.92 45.98
N GLN A 121 31.39 33.10 46.94
CA GLN A 121 31.06 31.69 46.99
C GLN A 121 29.54 31.45 47.09
N ASP A 122 28.84 32.26 47.89
CA ASP A 122 27.37 32.17 48.05
C ASP A 122 26.67 32.54 46.75
N LEU A 123 27.12 33.55 46.03
CA LEU A 123 26.58 33.94 44.73
C LEU A 123 26.81 32.84 43.69
N GLU A 124 28.05 32.33 43.58
CA GLU A 124 28.39 31.23 42.66
C GLU A 124 27.55 29.96 42.97
N GLY A 125 27.33 29.65 44.23
CA GLY A 125 26.45 28.56 44.68
C GLY A 125 25.00 28.72 44.22
N ALA A 126 24.45 29.94 44.33
CA ALA A 126 23.09 30.26 43.85
C ALA A 126 22.99 30.17 42.34
N GLN A 127 23.97 30.69 41.59
CA GLN A 127 24.04 30.59 40.13
C GLN A 127 24.13 29.14 39.67
N ALA A 128 25.02 28.33 40.29
CA ALA A 128 25.14 26.91 39.96
C ALA A 128 23.81 26.13 40.23
N SER A 129 23.09 26.53 41.31
CA SER A 129 21.78 25.92 41.61
C SER A 129 20.73 26.28 40.59
N LEU A 130 20.67 27.54 40.15
CA LEU A 130 19.79 27.96 39.07
C LEU A 130 20.12 27.22 37.77
N GLN A 131 21.39 27.12 37.39
CA GLN A 131 21.80 26.39 36.17
C GLN A 131 21.39 24.90 36.20
N ARG A 132 21.50 24.23 37.36
CA ARG A 132 21.03 22.87 37.53
C ARG A 132 19.52 22.77 37.38
N ALA A 133 18.77 23.73 37.92
CA ALA A 133 17.31 23.75 37.80
C ALA A 133 16.86 24.00 36.34
N VAL A 134 17.56 24.91 35.62
CA VAL A 134 17.30 25.10 34.16
C VAL A 134 17.57 23.84 33.36
N ALA A 135 18.67 23.14 33.62
CA ALA A 135 18.98 21.89 32.96
C ALA A 135 17.98 20.77 33.28
N ALA A 136 17.53 20.71 34.54
CA ALA A 136 16.51 19.76 34.96
C ALA A 136 15.14 19.99 34.25
N ASP A 137 14.70 21.24 34.14
CA ASP A 137 13.48 21.62 33.43
C ASP A 137 13.61 21.29 31.93
N ALA A 138 14.75 21.60 31.32
CA ALA A 138 15.01 21.24 29.91
C ALA A 138 14.95 19.71 29.67
N ASN A 139 15.58 18.94 30.56
CA ASN A 139 15.54 17.46 30.48
C ASN A 139 14.11 16.91 30.65
N ALA A 140 13.37 17.46 31.62
CA ALA A 140 11.98 17.04 31.84
C ALA A 140 11.08 17.31 30.62
N ARG A 141 11.25 18.47 29.98
CA ARG A 141 10.54 18.81 28.74
C ARG A 141 10.93 17.91 27.58
N ALA A 142 12.23 17.57 27.47
CA ALA A 142 12.68 16.60 26.46
C ALA A 142 12.05 15.21 26.66
N LEU A 143 11.89 14.78 27.92
CA LEU A 143 11.20 13.53 28.26
C LEU A 143 9.72 13.55 27.84
N VAL A 144 8.99 14.66 28.04
CA VAL A 144 7.62 14.84 27.55
C VAL A 144 7.58 14.73 26.03
N ALA A 145 8.51 15.39 25.31
CA ALA A 145 8.58 15.31 23.86
C ALA A 145 8.82 13.86 23.38
N ALA A 146 9.74 13.13 24.00
CA ALA A 146 10.02 11.73 23.69
C ALA A 146 8.79 10.83 23.95
N SER A 147 8.13 10.98 25.11
CA SER A 147 6.94 10.20 25.47
C SER A 147 5.75 10.50 24.55
N SER A 148 5.58 11.77 24.14
CA SER A 148 4.53 12.15 23.19
C SER A 148 4.77 11.56 21.80
N ALA A 149 6.03 11.54 21.33
CA ALA A 149 6.39 10.90 20.07
C ALA A 149 6.15 9.39 20.08
N ALA A 150 6.49 8.72 21.20
CA ALA A 150 6.21 7.30 21.38
C ALA A 150 4.70 6.99 21.35
N LEU A 151 3.87 7.80 22.02
CA LEU A 151 2.42 7.67 21.97
C LEU A 151 1.89 7.88 20.55
N GLN A 152 2.39 8.87 19.84
CA GLN A 152 1.98 9.14 18.46
C GLN A 152 2.31 7.97 17.53
N ALA A 153 3.48 7.34 17.68
CA ALA A 153 3.85 6.16 16.93
C ALA A 153 2.86 5.00 17.14
N GLN A 154 2.47 4.74 18.42
CA GLN A 154 1.48 3.71 18.73
C GLN A 154 0.09 4.02 18.15
N ARG A 155 -0.35 5.28 18.18
CA ARG A 155 -1.62 5.71 17.58
C ARG A 155 -1.61 5.54 16.05
N THR A 156 -0.49 5.82 15.41
CA THR A 156 -0.32 5.59 13.97
C THR A 156 -0.44 4.10 13.64
N THR A 157 0.18 3.23 14.43
CA THR A 157 0.09 1.78 14.27
C THR A 157 -1.36 1.29 14.47
N LEU A 158 -2.08 1.82 15.47
CA LEU A 158 -3.50 1.51 15.66
C LEU A 158 -4.34 1.91 14.44
N GLY A 159 -4.07 3.06 13.84
CA GLY A 159 -4.76 3.50 12.61
C GLY A 159 -4.60 2.52 11.44
N LYS A 160 -3.45 1.82 11.37
CA LYS A 160 -3.17 0.80 10.35
C LYS A 160 -3.89 -0.53 10.58
N ALA A 161 -4.41 -0.78 11.77
CA ALA A 161 -5.22 -1.97 12.07
C ALA A 161 -6.61 -1.92 11.41
N THR A 162 -7.09 -0.75 11.01
CA THR A 162 -8.28 -0.59 10.20
C THR A 162 -7.88 -0.53 8.73
N ILE A 163 -8.17 -1.61 8.00
CA ILE A 163 -7.86 -1.74 6.57
C ILE A 163 -8.92 -1.00 5.78
N ARG A 164 -8.49 -0.02 4.98
CA ARG A 164 -9.37 0.84 4.18
C ARG A 164 -9.08 0.75 2.71
N SER A 165 -10.12 0.96 1.89
CA SER A 165 -9.96 1.02 0.44
C SER A 165 -9.18 2.28 0.03
N PRO A 166 -8.09 2.16 -0.75
CA PRO A 166 -7.37 3.31 -1.30
C PRO A 166 -8.08 3.94 -2.50
N ILE A 167 -9.03 3.22 -3.12
CA ILE A 167 -9.76 3.63 -4.32
C ILE A 167 -11.28 3.48 -4.15
N THR A 168 -12.03 4.07 -5.05
CA THR A 168 -13.44 3.74 -5.27
C THR A 168 -13.49 2.70 -6.39
N GLY A 169 -14.24 1.62 -6.22
CA GLY A 169 -14.30 0.52 -7.19
C GLY A 169 -15.07 -0.69 -6.68
N VAL A 170 -14.70 -1.85 -7.15
CA VAL A 170 -15.34 -3.14 -6.83
C VAL A 170 -14.32 -4.12 -6.28
N VAL A 171 -14.72 -4.94 -5.32
CA VAL A 171 -13.88 -6.02 -4.76
C VAL A 171 -13.85 -7.19 -5.75
N LEU A 172 -12.68 -7.48 -6.31
CA LEU A 172 -12.48 -8.63 -7.20
C LEU A 172 -12.18 -9.92 -6.44
N GLN A 173 -11.34 -9.82 -5.40
CA GLN A 173 -10.93 -10.97 -4.60
C GLN A 173 -10.87 -10.59 -3.12
N ARG A 174 -11.24 -11.53 -2.27
CA ARG A 174 -11.15 -11.48 -0.82
C ARG A 174 -10.41 -12.72 -0.32
N GLU A 175 -9.19 -12.51 0.18
CA GLU A 175 -8.29 -13.57 0.67
C GLU A 175 -8.31 -13.71 2.19
N ILE A 176 -9.28 -13.08 2.84
CA ILE A 176 -9.35 -12.94 4.29
C ILE A 176 -10.74 -13.28 4.82
N GLU A 177 -10.75 -13.91 6.02
CA GLU A 177 -11.97 -14.27 6.74
C GLU A 177 -11.88 -13.83 8.20
N PRO A 178 -13.03 -13.54 8.85
CA PRO A 178 -13.05 -13.29 10.30
C PRO A 178 -12.46 -14.47 11.06
N GLY A 179 -11.66 -14.18 12.10
CA GLY A 179 -10.96 -15.18 12.90
C GLY A 179 -9.62 -15.66 12.32
N ARG A 180 -9.27 -15.32 11.08
CA ARG A 180 -7.97 -15.67 10.49
C ARG A 180 -6.87 -14.78 11.05
N THR A 181 -5.72 -15.39 11.38
CA THR A 181 -4.52 -14.64 11.78
C THR A 181 -3.76 -14.21 10.54
N VAL A 182 -3.42 -12.92 10.46
CA VAL A 182 -2.56 -12.33 9.45
C VAL A 182 -1.22 -11.93 10.05
N ALA A 183 -0.14 -12.21 9.33
CA ALA A 183 1.22 -11.86 9.74
C ALA A 183 1.88 -10.98 8.67
N ALA A 184 2.31 -9.80 9.05
CA ALA A 184 2.92 -8.79 8.16
C ALA A 184 4.46 -8.79 8.24
N SER A 185 5.11 -9.95 8.52
CA SER A 185 6.53 -9.97 8.91
C SER A 185 7.54 -10.01 7.76
N PHE A 186 7.27 -10.68 6.64
CA PHE A 186 8.22 -10.82 5.51
C PHE A 186 7.65 -10.40 4.16
N GLN A 187 6.37 -10.61 3.96
CA GLN A 187 5.64 -10.15 2.77
C GLN A 187 4.29 -9.62 3.24
N THR A 188 3.89 -8.50 2.70
CA THR A 188 2.55 -7.97 2.96
C THR A 188 1.52 -8.94 2.37
N PRO A 189 0.73 -9.65 3.20
CA PRO A 189 -0.27 -10.56 2.68
C PRO A 189 -1.32 -9.79 1.88
N VAL A 190 -1.70 -10.33 0.74
CA VAL A 190 -2.83 -9.83 -0.04
C VAL A 190 -4.10 -10.16 0.72
N LEU A 191 -4.91 -9.17 1.03
CA LEU A 191 -6.20 -9.34 1.71
C LEU A 191 -7.38 -9.11 0.76
N PHE A 192 -7.27 -8.09 -0.08
CA PHE A 192 -8.26 -7.76 -1.09
C PHE A 192 -7.58 -7.36 -2.39
N VAL A 193 -8.22 -7.68 -3.51
CA VAL A 193 -7.89 -7.13 -4.82
C VAL A 193 -9.09 -6.30 -5.26
N LEU A 194 -8.86 -5.03 -5.54
CA LEU A 194 -9.89 -4.07 -5.94
C LEU A 194 -9.67 -3.65 -7.39
N ALA A 195 -10.74 -3.48 -8.16
CA ALA A 195 -10.70 -2.85 -9.47
C ALA A 195 -11.35 -1.46 -9.41
N ALA A 196 -10.72 -0.47 -10.02
CA ALA A 196 -11.28 0.87 -10.09
C ALA A 196 -12.45 0.94 -11.07
N ASP A 197 -12.35 0.24 -12.20
CA ASP A 197 -13.34 0.25 -13.26
C ASP A 197 -13.35 -1.11 -13.98
N LEU A 198 -14.52 -1.74 -14.03
CA LEU A 198 -14.72 -3.01 -14.73
C LEU A 198 -15.15 -2.83 -16.20
N THR A 199 -15.41 -1.60 -16.64
CA THR A 199 -15.73 -1.31 -18.04
C THR A 199 -14.50 -1.33 -18.94
N ARG A 200 -13.30 -1.19 -18.34
CA ARG A 200 -12.01 -1.22 -19.01
C ARG A 200 -11.24 -2.45 -18.60
N MET A 201 -11.09 -3.38 -19.53
CA MET A 201 -10.42 -4.64 -19.27
C MET A 201 -9.19 -4.81 -20.16
N THR A 202 -8.25 -5.61 -19.71
CA THR A 202 -7.07 -6.05 -20.47
C THR A 202 -7.21 -7.54 -20.70
N LEU A 203 -7.02 -7.95 -21.96
CA LEU A 203 -6.94 -9.33 -22.35
C LEU A 203 -5.46 -9.69 -22.54
N ALA A 204 -4.95 -10.57 -21.70
CA ALA A 204 -3.63 -11.17 -21.85
C ALA A 204 -3.76 -12.41 -22.74
N LEU A 205 -3.07 -12.39 -23.87
CA LEU A 205 -3.12 -13.46 -24.88
C LEU A 205 -1.78 -14.18 -24.95
N ASP A 206 -1.81 -15.49 -25.01
CA ASP A 206 -0.65 -16.32 -25.36
C ASP A 206 -0.67 -16.60 -26.86
N ILE A 207 0.29 -16.04 -27.58
CA ILE A 207 0.41 -16.14 -29.04
C ILE A 207 1.56 -17.07 -29.34
N ASP A 208 1.38 -17.98 -30.32
CA ASP A 208 2.44 -18.87 -30.79
C ASP A 208 3.60 -18.06 -31.38
N GLU A 209 4.84 -18.50 -31.13
CA GLU A 209 6.06 -17.84 -31.60
C GLU A 209 6.08 -17.67 -33.13
N ALA A 210 5.46 -18.59 -33.88
CA ALA A 210 5.35 -18.52 -35.35
C ALA A 210 4.48 -17.32 -35.82
N ASP A 211 3.53 -16.88 -35.02
CA ASP A 211 2.54 -15.86 -35.37
C ASP A 211 2.86 -14.48 -34.80
N VAL A 212 3.77 -14.39 -33.81
CA VAL A 212 4.16 -13.11 -33.17
C VAL A 212 4.63 -12.07 -34.19
N GLY A 213 5.32 -12.49 -35.24
CA GLY A 213 5.81 -11.59 -36.30
C GLY A 213 4.72 -10.86 -37.09
N GLN A 214 3.47 -11.33 -37.04
CA GLN A 214 2.31 -10.77 -37.74
C GLN A 214 1.51 -9.81 -36.86
N VAL A 215 1.74 -9.80 -35.53
CA VAL A 215 1.02 -8.96 -34.57
C VAL A 215 1.73 -7.63 -34.38
N ARG A 216 0.98 -6.54 -34.44
CA ARG A 216 1.50 -5.17 -34.23
C ARG A 216 0.60 -4.38 -33.27
N ALA A 217 1.20 -3.50 -32.48
CA ALA A 217 0.47 -2.57 -31.66
C ALA A 217 -0.46 -1.68 -32.53
N GLY A 218 -1.70 -1.48 -32.06
CA GLY A 218 -2.72 -0.72 -32.77
C GLY A 218 -3.61 -1.57 -33.69
N GLN A 219 -3.32 -2.86 -33.90
CA GLN A 219 -4.21 -3.75 -34.64
C GLN A 219 -5.53 -3.97 -33.88
N GLN A 220 -6.61 -4.08 -34.62
CA GLN A 220 -7.92 -4.47 -34.09
C GLN A 220 -8.00 -5.99 -33.99
N ALA A 221 -8.58 -6.46 -32.91
CA ALA A 221 -8.86 -7.84 -32.65
C ALA A 221 -10.30 -8.00 -32.15
N ASN A 222 -10.92 -9.12 -32.49
CA ASN A 222 -12.20 -9.50 -31.94
C ASN A 222 -12.01 -10.73 -31.07
N PHE A 223 -12.72 -10.78 -29.94
CA PHE A 223 -12.67 -11.93 -29.06
C PHE A 223 -14.07 -12.26 -28.54
N THR A 224 -14.28 -13.52 -28.22
CA THR A 224 -15.46 -14.03 -27.53
C THR A 224 -15.06 -14.50 -26.13
N VAL A 225 -15.97 -14.50 -25.20
CA VAL A 225 -15.78 -15.06 -23.85
C VAL A 225 -16.73 -16.23 -23.64
N ASP A 226 -16.32 -17.23 -22.89
CA ASP A 226 -17.12 -18.45 -22.66
C ASP A 226 -18.50 -18.15 -22.05
N ALA A 227 -18.61 -17.06 -21.29
CA ALA A 227 -19.88 -16.62 -20.72
C ALA A 227 -20.86 -16.05 -21.76
N TYR A 228 -20.36 -15.57 -22.91
CA TYR A 228 -21.16 -14.99 -24.00
C TYR A 228 -20.59 -15.42 -25.36
N PRO A 229 -20.81 -16.70 -25.77
CA PRO A 229 -20.19 -17.24 -26.98
C PRO A 229 -20.73 -16.60 -28.27
N ASP A 230 -21.95 -16.06 -28.25
CA ASP A 230 -22.59 -15.44 -29.40
C ASP A 230 -22.30 -13.93 -29.51
N ARG A 231 -21.40 -13.39 -28.68
CA ARG A 231 -21.11 -11.96 -28.66
C ARG A 231 -19.62 -11.69 -28.91
N ASP A 232 -19.35 -10.97 -30.00
CA ASP A 232 -18.01 -10.47 -30.31
C ASP A 232 -17.72 -9.17 -29.56
N PHE A 233 -16.57 -9.11 -28.95
CA PHE A 233 -16.04 -7.91 -28.31
C PHE A 233 -14.86 -7.39 -29.10
N ALA A 234 -14.84 -6.09 -29.40
CA ALA A 234 -13.73 -5.44 -30.07
C ALA A 234 -12.63 -5.08 -29.07
N ALA A 235 -11.40 -5.34 -29.45
CA ALA A 235 -10.19 -4.97 -28.69
C ALA A 235 -9.15 -4.36 -29.62
N THR A 236 -8.17 -3.69 -29.01
CA THR A 236 -7.02 -3.15 -29.73
C THR A 236 -5.74 -3.65 -29.06
N VAL A 237 -4.81 -4.16 -29.86
CA VAL A 237 -3.50 -4.59 -29.37
C VAL A 237 -2.74 -3.39 -28.81
N ARG A 238 -2.41 -3.44 -27.52
CA ARG A 238 -1.71 -2.35 -26.83
C ARG A 238 -0.20 -2.53 -26.87
N SER A 239 0.27 -3.71 -26.51
CA SER A 239 1.68 -4.06 -26.47
C SER A 239 1.82 -5.58 -26.55
N PHE A 240 2.97 -6.04 -26.99
CA PHE A 240 3.37 -7.44 -26.91
C PHE A 240 4.74 -7.53 -26.25
N GLN A 241 4.98 -8.61 -25.55
CA GLN A 241 6.30 -8.99 -25.03
C GLN A 241 6.68 -10.27 -25.73
N ALA A 242 7.85 -10.27 -26.35
CA ALA A 242 8.46 -11.44 -26.98
C ALA A 242 9.46 -12.08 -26.02
#